data_416bccdb9e0e938c7cc8e4c6542fbeee
#
_entry.id   416bccdb9e0e938c7cc8e4c6542fbeee
#
_cell.length_a   1.000
_cell.length_b   1.000
_cell.length_c   1.000
_cell.angle_alpha   90.00
_cell.angle_beta   90.00
_cell.angle_gamma   90.00
#
_symmetry.space_group_name_H-M   'P 1'
#
loop_
_entity.id
_entity.type
_entity.pdbx_description
1 polymer ?
#
loop_
_entity_poly.entity_id
_entity_poly.type
_entity_poly.pdbx_seq_one_letter_code
_entity_poly.pdbx_strand_id
1 'polypeptide(L)'
;MSALLSADDLNDFISPGIACIKPTVTENRSQEALEYGEVEIQIDENGKPLEISKIDGATKNLSPAQISLADCLACSGCITSAEEILVAQHSHNELIKALKEKKTNNKIFVASISHQARASLATAYDMKVSDIDRLLVDLLVNQMGFTYVVGTGLGRKLSLINELQSIIERKEHGFQGPILSSICPGWVLYAEKTHPHVLLRISDTKSPQQITGCLLKSLTAHQLEVERDQIYHLSIMPCFDKKLESARPEQDPLLVLNDVDCVLTPKELVTLLDECKDKFSLTFDALSHSSGSLTDLYQSCAPANWPYVELSWSSDSGSLSGGYGYNYLQLLQLHLCLRDPQQYQPQNFRLESVAGRNKDIYELRLVYNDNQVASSAIVNGFRNIQNLVRKLKPTSSTTTTKTNPLVARRKARLSSKRSESGAQDVQQADASKCDYVEIMACPNGCINGGGQINLPTDEDQKLWVSKTLTRYGSIPMVDLSSDSSLTLELMAWCREFCINYNVPESRLLKTWFHEVEQPTDQAAILVGSKW
;
A
#
# COMPACT_ATOMS: atom_id res chain seq x y z
N MET A 1 -23.44 22.65 -26.16
CA MET A 1 -22.08 22.33 -26.65
C MET A 1 -21.60 21.14 -25.86
N SER A 2 -21.73 19.95 -26.43
CA SER A 2 -21.25 18.69 -25.83
C SER A 2 -19.73 18.67 -26.01
N ALA A 3 -19.00 18.77 -24.92
CA ALA A 3 -17.55 18.51 -24.93
C ALA A 3 -17.39 16.98 -25.07
N LEU A 4 -16.86 16.55 -26.21
CA LEU A 4 -16.34 15.18 -26.38
C LEU A 4 -15.09 15.07 -25.50
N LEU A 5 -15.24 14.39 -24.37
CA LEU A 5 -14.11 14.03 -23.51
C LEU A 5 -13.37 12.86 -24.17
N SER A 6 -12.05 12.96 -24.26
CA SER A 6 -11.22 11.83 -24.70
C SER A 6 -11.22 10.73 -23.63
N ALA A 7 -10.89 9.49 -24.03
CA ALA A 7 -10.76 8.39 -23.08
C ALA A 7 -9.75 8.69 -21.95
N ASP A 8 -8.75 9.53 -22.22
CA ASP A 8 -7.78 10.01 -21.23
C ASP A 8 -8.37 11.01 -20.24
N ASP A 9 -9.37 11.81 -20.68
CA ASP A 9 -10.06 12.77 -19.81
C ASP A 9 -11.08 12.08 -18.89
N LEU A 10 -11.67 10.96 -19.32
CA LEU A 10 -12.59 10.17 -18.47
C LEU A 10 -11.89 9.55 -17.25
N ASN A 11 -10.63 9.16 -17.39
CA ASN A 11 -9.84 8.65 -16.28
C ASN A 11 -9.46 9.73 -15.25
N ASP A 12 -9.51 10.99 -15.61
CA ASP A 12 -9.26 12.12 -14.70
C ASP A 12 -10.46 12.48 -13.81
N PHE A 13 -11.66 11.93 -14.09
CA PHE A 13 -12.90 12.25 -13.38
C PHE A 13 -13.31 11.25 -12.30
N ILE A 14 -12.63 10.11 -12.16
CA ILE A 14 -12.90 9.17 -11.08
C ILE A 14 -12.24 9.70 -9.80
N SER A 15 -12.96 10.51 -9.05
CA SER A 15 -12.56 10.91 -7.69
C SER A 15 -12.77 9.72 -6.75
N PRO A 16 -11.73 9.29 -5.98
CA PRO A 16 -11.93 8.33 -4.88
C PRO A 16 -12.85 8.98 -3.85
N GLY A 17 -14.06 8.50 -3.72
CA GLY A 17 -15.09 9.06 -2.83
C GLY A 17 -16.40 9.41 -3.52
N ILE A 18 -16.43 9.40 -4.86
CA ILE A 18 -17.69 9.37 -5.60
C ILE A 18 -18.04 7.90 -5.81
N ALA A 19 -19.14 7.43 -5.23
CA ALA A 19 -19.67 6.10 -5.52
C ALA A 19 -19.78 5.93 -7.04
N CYS A 20 -19.19 4.88 -7.60
CA CYS A 20 -19.28 4.59 -9.01
C CYS A 20 -20.75 4.38 -9.35
N ILE A 21 -21.32 5.23 -10.22
CA ILE A 21 -22.73 5.19 -10.63
C ILE A 21 -22.86 4.23 -11.83
N LYS A 22 -22.28 3.04 -11.75
CA LYS A 22 -22.52 2.00 -12.74
C LYS A 22 -23.69 1.15 -12.25
N PRO A 23 -24.78 0.99 -13.00
CA PRO A 23 -25.90 0.16 -12.56
C PRO A 23 -25.43 -1.30 -12.47
N THR A 24 -25.28 -1.82 -11.25
CA THR A 24 -25.10 -3.25 -11.02
C THR A 24 -26.47 -3.92 -11.03
N VAL A 25 -26.63 -4.91 -11.89
CA VAL A 25 -27.81 -5.78 -11.89
C VAL A 25 -27.75 -6.60 -10.61
N THR A 26 -28.59 -6.31 -9.63
CA THR A 26 -28.78 -7.16 -8.47
C THR A 26 -29.49 -8.44 -8.90
N GLU A 27 -28.85 -9.59 -8.67
CA GLU A 27 -29.39 -10.93 -8.94
C GLU A 27 -30.58 -11.29 -8.03
N ASN A 28 -31.66 -10.55 -8.08
CA ASN A 28 -32.94 -11.00 -7.54
C ASN A 28 -34.07 -10.26 -8.28
N ARG A 29 -34.24 -10.62 -9.53
CA ARG A 29 -35.52 -10.32 -10.25
C ARG A 29 -35.89 -11.47 -11.15
N SER A 30 -37.10 -11.98 -10.91
CA SER A 30 -37.92 -12.69 -11.90
C SER A 30 -37.76 -12.02 -13.27
N GLN A 31 -37.40 -12.82 -14.26
CA GLN A 31 -37.24 -12.45 -15.65
C GLN A 31 -38.59 -11.91 -16.19
N GLU A 32 -38.76 -10.60 -16.18
CA GLU A 32 -39.56 -9.91 -17.17
C GLU A 32 -38.59 -9.13 -18.05
N ALA A 33 -38.57 -9.52 -19.32
CA ALA A 33 -37.79 -8.88 -20.36
C ALA A 33 -38.23 -7.41 -20.49
N LEU A 34 -37.45 -6.49 -19.96
CA LEU A 34 -37.59 -5.07 -20.20
C LEU A 34 -36.92 -4.74 -21.54
N GLU A 35 -37.72 -4.26 -22.50
CA GLU A 35 -37.21 -3.66 -23.73
C GLU A 35 -36.23 -2.55 -23.39
N TYR A 36 -35.09 -2.51 -24.09
CA TYR A 36 -34.05 -1.49 -23.94
C TYR A 36 -34.63 -0.11 -24.36
N GLY A 37 -35.05 0.69 -23.38
CA GLY A 37 -35.40 2.09 -23.57
C GLY A 37 -34.27 3.00 -23.14
N GLU A 38 -34.12 4.16 -23.79
CA GLU A 38 -33.21 5.19 -23.35
C GLU A 38 -33.64 5.70 -21.96
N VAL A 39 -32.70 5.68 -20.99
CA VAL A 39 -32.88 6.20 -19.63
C VAL A 39 -32.00 7.43 -19.41
N GLU A 40 -32.51 8.39 -18.65
CA GLU A 40 -31.78 9.59 -18.25
C GLU A 40 -31.57 9.56 -16.74
N ILE A 41 -30.33 9.87 -16.29
CA ILE A 41 -30.02 9.93 -14.87
C ILE A 41 -30.02 11.40 -14.45
N GLN A 42 -30.89 11.75 -13.51
CA GLN A 42 -30.95 13.08 -12.90
C GLN A 42 -30.61 12.99 -11.40
N ILE A 43 -30.12 14.08 -10.84
CA ILE A 43 -29.82 14.19 -9.41
C ILE A 43 -30.94 14.99 -8.76
N ASP A 44 -31.58 14.44 -7.71
CA ASP A 44 -32.61 15.12 -6.96
C ASP A 44 -32.08 16.30 -6.13
N GLU A 45 -32.98 17.08 -5.54
CA GLU A 45 -32.60 18.23 -4.68
C GLU A 45 -31.79 17.82 -3.44
N ASN A 46 -31.77 16.53 -3.08
CA ASN A 46 -31.02 15.96 -1.96
C ASN A 46 -29.70 15.30 -2.40
N GLY A 47 -29.30 15.44 -3.69
CA GLY A 47 -28.07 14.89 -4.22
C GLY A 47 -28.12 13.38 -4.51
N LYS A 48 -29.31 12.75 -4.57
CA LYS A 48 -29.46 11.33 -4.89
C LYS A 48 -29.72 11.13 -6.38
N PRO A 49 -29.07 10.16 -7.03
CA PRO A 49 -29.31 9.88 -8.43
C PRO A 49 -30.66 9.15 -8.63
N LEU A 50 -31.44 9.65 -9.59
CA LEU A 50 -32.70 9.11 -10.04
C LEU A 50 -32.59 8.67 -11.50
N GLU A 51 -33.08 7.48 -11.81
CA GLU A 51 -33.22 6.98 -13.17
C GLU A 51 -34.62 7.34 -13.67
N ILE A 52 -34.71 8.04 -14.80
CA ILE A 52 -35.92 8.43 -15.45
C ILE A 52 -36.01 7.72 -16.81
N SER A 53 -37.02 6.91 -17.00
CA SER A 53 -37.29 6.28 -18.30
C SER A 53 -37.85 7.31 -19.28
N LYS A 54 -37.24 7.46 -20.46
CA LYS A 54 -37.74 8.36 -21.52
C LYS A 54 -39.00 7.87 -22.20
N ILE A 55 -39.38 6.62 -21.98
CA ILE A 55 -40.56 6.02 -22.64
C ILE A 55 -41.83 6.27 -21.85
N ASP A 56 -41.80 6.07 -20.54
CA ASP A 56 -42.96 6.13 -19.66
C ASP A 56 -42.85 7.18 -18.54
N GLY A 57 -41.72 7.88 -18.44
CA GLY A 57 -41.49 8.89 -17.42
C GLY A 57 -41.37 8.32 -15.99
N ALA A 58 -41.30 7.01 -15.83
CA ALA A 58 -41.18 6.38 -14.51
C ALA A 58 -39.84 6.74 -13.85
N THR A 59 -39.92 7.22 -12.61
CA THR A 59 -38.72 7.57 -11.80
C THR A 59 -38.41 6.44 -10.84
N LYS A 60 -37.13 6.03 -10.80
CA LYS A 60 -36.63 4.99 -9.88
C LYS A 60 -35.41 5.48 -9.11
N ASN A 61 -35.48 5.34 -7.79
CA ASN A 61 -34.33 5.61 -6.95
C ASN A 61 -33.22 4.58 -7.21
N LEU A 62 -32.04 5.06 -7.58
CA LEU A 62 -30.85 4.22 -7.70
C LEU A 62 -30.25 4.04 -6.30
N SER A 63 -30.15 2.80 -5.85
CA SER A 63 -29.36 2.48 -4.67
C SER A 63 -27.88 2.65 -5.00
N PRO A 64 -27.03 3.11 -4.06
CA PRO A 64 -25.59 3.20 -4.27
C PRO A 64 -25.05 1.84 -4.73
N ALA A 65 -24.33 1.82 -5.86
CA ALA A 65 -23.68 0.61 -6.33
C ALA A 65 -22.56 0.23 -5.35
N GLN A 66 -22.62 -0.96 -4.80
CA GLN A 66 -21.47 -1.54 -4.11
C GLN A 66 -20.48 -2.03 -5.17
N ILE A 67 -19.31 -1.42 -5.22
CA ILE A 67 -18.25 -1.85 -6.13
C ILE A 67 -17.67 -3.14 -5.58
N SER A 68 -17.84 -4.24 -6.32
CA SER A 68 -17.13 -5.48 -6.04
C SER A 68 -15.63 -5.33 -6.37
N LEU A 69 -14.79 -6.20 -5.83
CA LEU A 69 -13.38 -6.23 -6.19
C LEU A 69 -13.17 -6.36 -7.71
N ALA A 70 -13.96 -7.22 -8.37
CA ALA A 70 -13.93 -7.41 -9.81
C ALA A 70 -14.26 -6.12 -10.57
N ASP A 71 -15.25 -5.34 -10.12
CA ASP A 71 -15.60 -4.06 -10.75
C ASP A 71 -14.51 -3.00 -10.56
N CYS A 72 -13.89 -2.94 -9.38
CA CYS A 72 -12.80 -2.00 -9.09
C CYS A 72 -11.55 -2.33 -9.92
N LEU A 73 -11.23 -3.61 -10.09
CA LEU A 73 -10.13 -4.12 -10.88
C LEU A 73 -10.37 -3.91 -12.39
N ALA A 74 -11.60 -4.11 -12.87
CA ALA A 74 -11.98 -3.93 -14.27
C ALA A 74 -12.00 -2.45 -14.71
N CYS A 75 -12.40 -1.51 -13.83
CA CYS A 75 -12.43 -0.08 -14.16
C CYS A 75 -11.04 0.55 -14.30
N SER A 76 -10.02 0.00 -13.64
CA SER A 76 -8.66 0.57 -13.72
C SER A 76 -7.92 0.20 -15.02
N GLY A 77 -8.42 -0.76 -15.81
CA GLY A 77 -7.73 -1.28 -17.00
C GLY A 77 -6.35 -1.86 -16.71
N CYS A 78 -6.01 -1.95 -15.41
CA CYS A 78 -4.67 -2.30 -14.93
C CYS A 78 -4.51 -3.80 -14.65
N ILE A 79 -5.61 -4.55 -14.58
CA ILE A 79 -5.57 -5.99 -14.23
C ILE A 79 -5.95 -6.82 -15.43
N THR A 80 -5.09 -7.77 -15.75
CA THR A 80 -5.34 -8.79 -16.77
C THR A 80 -6.15 -9.94 -16.17
N SER A 81 -6.80 -10.75 -17.02
CA SER A 81 -7.51 -11.97 -16.59
C SER A 81 -6.62 -12.95 -15.82
N ALA A 82 -5.32 -12.98 -16.12
CA ALA A 82 -4.35 -13.80 -15.37
C ALA A 82 -4.14 -13.27 -13.94
N GLU A 83 -4.07 -11.96 -13.78
CA GLU A 83 -3.96 -11.32 -12.44
C GLU A 83 -5.24 -11.47 -11.63
N GLU A 84 -6.41 -11.49 -12.27
CA GLU A 84 -7.69 -11.79 -11.62
C GLU A 84 -7.70 -13.20 -11.03
N ILE A 85 -7.19 -14.19 -11.77
CA ILE A 85 -7.01 -15.56 -11.27
C ILE A 85 -6.06 -15.58 -10.07
N LEU A 86 -4.93 -14.86 -10.13
CA LEU A 86 -3.99 -14.77 -9.01
C LEU A 86 -4.65 -14.15 -7.76
N VAL A 87 -5.45 -13.10 -7.93
CA VAL A 87 -6.20 -12.50 -6.82
C VAL A 87 -7.20 -13.49 -6.22
N ALA A 88 -7.88 -14.28 -7.05
CA ALA A 88 -8.84 -15.30 -6.60
C ALA A 88 -8.16 -16.44 -5.80
N GLN A 89 -6.92 -16.79 -6.13
CA GLN A 89 -6.13 -17.78 -5.37
C GLN A 89 -5.78 -17.32 -3.96
N HIS A 90 -5.84 -16.02 -3.67
CA HIS A 90 -5.65 -15.45 -2.35
C HIS A 90 -7.00 -15.07 -1.73
N SER A 91 -7.88 -16.03 -1.52
CA SER A 91 -9.20 -15.80 -0.91
C SER A 91 -9.32 -16.50 0.44
N HIS A 92 -10.30 -16.07 1.25
CA HIS A 92 -10.60 -16.73 2.51
C HIS A 92 -11.03 -18.20 2.30
N ASN A 93 -11.62 -18.53 1.15
CA ASN A 93 -11.99 -19.92 0.81
C ASN A 93 -10.76 -20.80 0.57
N GLU A 94 -9.71 -20.26 -0.07
CA GLU A 94 -8.45 -21.00 -0.24
C GLU A 94 -7.73 -21.22 1.09
N LEU A 95 -7.78 -20.24 2.01
CA LEU A 95 -7.28 -20.43 3.37
C LEU A 95 -8.05 -21.55 4.09
N ILE A 96 -9.38 -21.55 4.03
CA ILE A 96 -10.21 -22.61 4.65
C ILE A 96 -9.87 -24.00 4.07
N LYS A 97 -9.66 -24.06 2.75
CA LYS A 97 -9.24 -25.30 2.07
C LYS A 97 -7.87 -25.75 2.56
N ALA A 98 -6.89 -24.85 2.60
CA ALA A 98 -5.55 -25.14 3.11
C ALA A 98 -5.58 -25.65 4.57
N LEU A 99 -6.40 -25.04 5.44
CA LEU A 99 -6.59 -25.47 6.82
C LEU A 99 -7.22 -26.84 6.94
N LYS A 100 -8.17 -27.22 6.06
CA LYS A 100 -8.75 -28.58 6.02
C LYS A 100 -7.71 -29.62 5.60
N GLU A 101 -6.85 -29.26 4.66
CA GLU A 101 -5.79 -30.13 4.13
C GLU A 101 -4.56 -30.19 5.06
N LYS A 102 -4.51 -29.38 6.11
CA LYS A 102 -3.37 -29.30 7.05
C LYS A 102 -2.93 -30.67 7.56
N LYS A 103 -3.88 -31.52 7.94
CA LYS A 103 -3.60 -32.87 8.48
C LYS A 103 -3.04 -33.84 7.43
N THR A 104 -3.41 -33.65 6.16
CA THR A 104 -3.00 -34.51 5.05
C THR A 104 -1.63 -34.11 4.50
N ASN A 105 -1.38 -32.80 4.41
CA ASN A 105 -0.19 -32.24 3.76
C ASN A 105 0.93 -31.89 4.75
N ASN A 106 0.73 -32.13 6.05
CA ASN A 106 1.67 -31.82 7.14
C ASN A 106 2.27 -30.39 7.07
N LYS A 107 1.47 -29.42 6.59
CA LYS A 107 1.91 -28.02 6.46
C LYS A 107 1.87 -27.30 7.82
N ILE A 108 2.88 -26.48 8.03
CA ILE A 108 3.01 -25.59 9.19
C ILE A 108 2.49 -24.22 8.78
N PHE A 109 1.56 -23.67 9.55
CA PHE A 109 0.93 -22.39 9.27
C PHE A 109 1.57 -21.29 10.10
N VAL A 110 1.94 -20.21 9.44
CA VAL A 110 2.49 -18.99 10.06
C VAL A 110 1.77 -17.76 9.51
N ALA A 111 1.68 -16.69 10.29
CA ALA A 111 0.99 -15.49 9.85
C ALA A 111 1.76 -14.19 10.14
N SER A 112 1.54 -13.18 9.28
CA SER A 112 2.00 -11.82 9.51
C SER A 112 0.85 -10.81 9.37
N ILE A 113 0.85 -9.75 10.20
CA ILE A 113 -0.24 -8.78 10.27
C ILE A 113 0.29 -7.36 10.12
N SER A 114 -0.25 -6.60 9.17
CA SER A 114 0.12 -5.20 8.98
C SER A 114 -0.54 -4.29 10.02
N HIS A 115 0.12 -3.18 10.34
CA HIS A 115 -0.38 -2.21 11.32
C HIS A 115 -1.68 -1.55 10.88
N GLN A 116 -1.82 -1.30 9.56
CA GLN A 116 -3.04 -0.75 8.99
C GLN A 116 -4.23 -1.71 9.15
N ALA A 117 -4.02 -3.01 8.94
CA ALA A 117 -5.05 -4.01 9.15
C ALA A 117 -5.49 -4.11 10.62
N ARG A 118 -4.53 -4.07 11.56
CA ARG A 118 -4.80 -4.03 13.01
C ARG A 118 -5.66 -2.81 13.38
N ALA A 119 -5.30 -1.61 12.88
CA ALA A 119 -6.05 -0.38 13.13
C ALA A 119 -7.46 -0.42 12.53
N SER A 120 -7.64 -1.01 11.35
CA SER A 120 -8.94 -1.18 10.70
C SER A 120 -9.87 -2.09 11.51
N LEU A 121 -9.36 -3.24 11.95
CA LEU A 121 -10.09 -4.16 12.82
C LEU A 121 -10.42 -3.52 14.18
N ALA A 122 -9.46 -2.81 14.80
CA ALA A 122 -9.68 -2.09 16.05
C ALA A 122 -10.77 -1.02 15.93
N THR A 123 -10.89 -0.38 14.77
CA THR A 123 -11.94 0.59 14.49
C THR A 123 -13.29 -0.10 14.30
N ALA A 124 -13.33 -1.19 13.54
CA ALA A 124 -14.57 -1.93 13.25
C ALA A 124 -15.22 -2.55 14.50
N TYR A 125 -14.39 -3.02 15.43
CA TYR A 125 -14.85 -3.62 16.68
C TYR A 125 -14.85 -2.64 17.88
N ASP A 126 -14.57 -1.35 17.63
CA ASP A 126 -14.44 -0.27 18.64
C ASP A 126 -13.54 -0.64 19.83
N MET A 127 -12.38 -1.23 19.54
CA MET A 127 -11.45 -1.77 20.51
C MET A 127 -10.10 -1.05 20.48
N LYS A 128 -9.26 -1.26 21.51
CA LYS A 128 -7.84 -0.90 21.44
C LYS A 128 -7.11 -1.85 20.50
N VAL A 129 -6.04 -1.36 19.86
CA VAL A 129 -5.21 -2.21 18.99
C VAL A 129 -4.59 -3.37 19.78
N SER A 130 -4.18 -3.12 21.04
CA SER A 130 -3.67 -4.17 21.94
C SER A 130 -4.65 -5.33 22.17
N ASP A 131 -5.93 -5.02 22.25
CA ASP A 131 -6.97 -6.03 22.49
C ASP A 131 -7.25 -6.81 21.20
N ILE A 132 -7.26 -6.11 20.06
CA ILE A 132 -7.33 -6.76 18.75
C ILE A 132 -6.13 -7.69 18.52
N ASP A 133 -4.93 -7.33 18.94
CA ASP A 133 -3.75 -8.20 18.83
C ASP A 133 -3.95 -9.50 19.62
N ARG A 134 -4.48 -9.41 20.85
CA ARG A 134 -4.81 -10.60 21.66
C ARG A 134 -5.83 -11.49 20.96
N LEU A 135 -6.89 -10.89 20.42
CA LEU A 135 -7.94 -11.63 19.71
C LEU A 135 -7.44 -12.27 18.42
N LEU A 136 -6.58 -11.57 17.66
CA LEU A 136 -6.01 -12.12 16.43
C LEU A 136 -5.03 -13.24 16.69
N VAL A 137 -4.23 -13.12 17.75
CA VAL A 137 -3.34 -14.21 18.18
C VAL A 137 -4.15 -15.40 18.64
N ASP A 138 -5.20 -15.23 19.47
CA ASP A 138 -6.09 -16.30 19.88
C ASP A 138 -6.75 -17.00 18.68
N LEU A 139 -7.33 -16.20 17.77
CA LEU A 139 -7.97 -16.71 16.55
C LEU A 139 -6.99 -17.56 15.72
N LEU A 140 -5.81 -17.02 15.44
CA LEU A 140 -4.87 -17.68 14.54
C LEU A 140 -4.18 -18.87 15.22
N VAL A 141 -3.69 -18.70 16.44
CA VAL A 141 -2.92 -19.75 17.13
C VAL A 141 -3.86 -20.81 17.71
N ASN A 142 -4.81 -20.41 18.57
CA ASN A 142 -5.61 -21.37 19.33
C ASN A 142 -6.75 -21.99 18.51
N GLN A 143 -7.45 -21.18 17.69
CA GLN A 143 -8.61 -21.67 16.95
C GLN A 143 -8.23 -22.26 15.58
N MET A 144 -7.37 -21.57 14.80
CA MET A 144 -6.95 -22.02 13.46
C MET A 144 -5.68 -22.89 13.49
N GLY A 145 -4.94 -22.87 14.60
CA GLY A 145 -3.77 -23.72 14.81
C GLY A 145 -2.52 -23.26 14.06
N PHE A 146 -2.33 -21.96 13.89
CA PHE A 146 -1.09 -21.38 13.39
C PHE A 146 0.02 -21.56 14.43
N THR A 147 1.24 -21.82 13.96
CA THR A 147 2.39 -22.01 14.85
C THR A 147 2.96 -20.67 15.30
N TYR A 148 3.11 -19.72 14.37
CA TYR A 148 3.67 -18.40 14.65
C TYR A 148 2.83 -17.29 14.04
N VAL A 149 2.76 -16.16 14.76
CA VAL A 149 2.07 -14.95 14.34
C VAL A 149 2.91 -13.73 14.71
N VAL A 150 3.27 -12.90 13.74
CA VAL A 150 4.10 -11.71 13.95
C VAL A 150 3.49 -10.47 13.28
N GLY A 151 3.85 -9.29 13.77
CA GLY A 151 3.58 -8.05 13.05
C GLY A 151 4.61 -7.80 11.93
N THR A 152 4.29 -6.94 10.96
CA THR A 152 5.19 -6.62 9.84
C THR A 152 6.22 -5.52 10.16
N GLY A 153 6.30 -5.05 11.41
CA GLY A 153 7.13 -3.92 11.80
C GLY A 153 8.63 -4.16 11.64
N LEU A 154 9.13 -5.36 11.96
CA LEU A 154 10.55 -5.70 11.76
C LEU A 154 10.93 -5.66 10.27
N GLY A 155 10.13 -6.29 9.41
CA GLY A 155 10.34 -6.24 7.97
C GLY A 155 10.29 -4.81 7.41
N ARG A 156 9.47 -3.93 8.00
CA ARG A 156 9.42 -2.52 7.64
C ARG A 156 10.69 -1.79 8.02
N LYS A 157 11.22 -2.02 9.21
CA LYS A 157 12.47 -1.40 9.67
C LYS A 157 13.64 -1.77 8.79
N LEU A 158 13.75 -3.04 8.42
CA LEU A 158 14.77 -3.51 7.47
C LEU A 158 14.58 -2.90 6.08
N SER A 159 13.32 -2.76 5.62
CA SER A 159 13.00 -2.10 4.37
C SER A 159 13.39 -0.61 4.39
N LEU A 160 13.14 0.12 5.48
CA LEU A 160 13.51 1.53 5.64
C LEU A 160 15.05 1.72 5.61
N ILE A 161 15.79 0.85 6.29
CA ILE A 161 17.25 0.89 6.30
C ILE A 161 17.81 0.60 4.91
N ASN A 162 17.30 -0.45 4.24
CA ASN A 162 17.72 -0.80 2.88
C ASN A 162 17.40 0.30 1.88
N GLU A 163 16.25 0.97 2.05
CA GLU A 163 15.84 2.09 1.19
C GLU A 163 16.87 3.23 1.24
N LEU A 164 17.30 3.63 2.44
CA LEU A 164 18.37 4.62 2.58
C LEU A 164 19.65 4.18 1.87
N GLN A 165 20.07 2.93 2.07
CA GLN A 165 21.29 2.39 1.44
C GLN A 165 21.20 2.43 -0.08
N SER A 166 20.09 1.95 -0.64
CA SER A 166 19.83 1.99 -2.09
C SER A 166 19.85 3.42 -2.65
N ILE A 167 19.29 4.40 -1.92
CA ILE A 167 19.31 5.81 -2.35
C ILE A 167 20.75 6.36 -2.33
N ILE A 168 21.52 6.10 -1.27
CA ILE A 168 22.91 6.56 -1.17
C ILE A 168 23.73 5.97 -2.31
N GLU A 169 23.70 4.65 -2.49
CA GLU A 169 24.43 3.96 -3.56
C GLU A 169 24.11 4.55 -4.95
N ARG A 170 22.83 4.75 -5.26
CA ARG A 170 22.40 5.32 -6.54
C ARG A 170 22.89 6.76 -6.73
N LYS A 171 22.84 7.58 -5.68
CA LYS A 171 23.34 8.97 -5.72
C LYS A 171 24.85 9.01 -5.88
N GLU A 172 25.62 8.15 -5.21
CA GLU A 172 27.07 8.04 -5.35
C GLU A 172 27.47 7.58 -6.77
N HIS A 173 26.66 6.75 -7.41
CA HIS A 173 26.83 6.38 -8.82
C HIS A 173 26.32 7.44 -9.81
N GLY A 174 25.97 8.63 -9.33
CA GLY A 174 25.61 9.78 -10.18
C GLY A 174 24.18 9.79 -10.69
N PHE A 175 23.27 8.99 -10.10
CA PHE A 175 21.85 9.03 -10.50
C PHE A 175 21.23 10.41 -10.23
N GLN A 176 20.58 10.97 -11.26
CA GLN A 176 19.98 12.30 -11.22
C GLN A 176 18.45 12.24 -11.13
N GLY A 177 17.91 13.14 -10.30
CA GLY A 177 16.45 13.29 -10.09
C GLY A 177 15.90 12.38 -9.01
N PRO A 178 14.57 12.33 -8.86
CA PRO A 178 13.94 11.60 -7.77
C PRO A 178 14.06 10.09 -7.94
N ILE A 179 14.31 9.41 -6.80
CA ILE A 179 14.11 7.97 -6.65
C ILE A 179 12.69 7.77 -6.11
N LEU A 180 11.96 6.82 -6.68
CA LEU A 180 10.55 6.58 -6.39
C LEU A 180 10.40 5.30 -5.54
N SER A 181 9.58 5.31 -4.51
CA SER A 181 9.38 4.13 -3.67
C SER A 181 8.73 2.96 -4.41
N SER A 182 9.07 1.74 -4.02
CA SER A 182 8.58 0.48 -4.60
C SER A 182 7.46 -0.18 -3.79
N ILE A 183 7.13 0.35 -2.61
CA ILE A 183 6.38 -0.35 -1.57
C ILE A 183 4.89 -0.52 -1.89
N CYS A 184 4.33 0.33 -2.76
CA CYS A 184 2.94 0.24 -3.18
C CYS A 184 2.80 -0.58 -4.47
N PRO A 185 2.29 -1.82 -4.42
CA PRO A 185 2.19 -2.65 -5.62
C PRO A 185 1.23 -2.10 -6.67
N GLY A 186 0.16 -1.42 -6.28
CA GLY A 186 -0.75 -0.76 -7.22
C GLY A 186 -0.05 0.33 -8.06
N TRP A 187 0.86 1.09 -7.43
CA TRP A 187 1.71 2.05 -8.14
C TRP A 187 2.72 1.34 -9.06
N VAL A 188 3.40 0.31 -8.55
CA VAL A 188 4.42 -0.42 -9.32
C VAL A 188 3.82 -1.07 -10.57
N LEU A 189 2.70 -1.79 -10.43
CA LEU A 189 1.98 -2.42 -11.55
C LEU A 189 1.53 -1.38 -12.59
N TYR A 190 1.05 -0.23 -12.15
CA TYR A 190 0.71 0.87 -13.03
C TYR A 190 1.94 1.37 -13.82
N ALA A 191 3.09 1.52 -13.16
CA ALA A 191 4.33 1.94 -13.80
C ALA A 191 4.81 0.91 -14.83
N GLU A 192 4.84 -0.38 -14.49
CA GLU A 192 5.26 -1.47 -15.38
C GLU A 192 4.40 -1.56 -16.65
N LYS A 193 3.08 -1.37 -16.52
CA LYS A 193 2.15 -1.51 -17.65
C LYS A 193 2.03 -0.27 -18.52
N THR A 194 2.19 0.91 -17.96
CA THR A 194 1.83 2.15 -18.68
C THR A 194 2.95 3.17 -18.76
N HIS A 195 3.98 3.07 -17.92
CA HIS A 195 5.01 4.11 -17.78
C HIS A 195 6.42 3.54 -17.62
N PRO A 196 6.91 2.70 -18.55
CA PRO A 196 8.22 2.05 -18.41
C PRO A 196 9.38 3.03 -18.25
N HIS A 197 9.25 4.27 -18.71
CA HIS A 197 10.28 5.30 -18.56
C HIS A 197 10.59 5.69 -17.11
N VAL A 198 9.73 5.38 -16.15
CA VAL A 198 9.99 5.66 -14.73
C VAL A 198 10.55 4.45 -13.99
N LEU A 199 10.58 3.24 -14.57
CA LEU A 199 11.01 2.01 -13.89
C LEU A 199 12.45 2.13 -13.36
N LEU A 200 13.35 2.73 -14.13
CA LEU A 200 14.73 2.98 -13.70
C LEU A 200 14.84 3.91 -12.47
N ARG A 201 13.77 4.64 -12.14
CA ARG A 201 13.71 5.51 -10.97
C ARG A 201 13.13 4.83 -9.76
N ILE A 202 12.44 3.70 -9.92
CA ILE A 202 11.85 2.96 -8.80
C ILE A 202 12.98 2.31 -8.00
N SER A 203 12.90 2.43 -6.68
CA SER A 203 13.82 1.74 -5.75
C SER A 203 13.61 0.24 -5.85
N ASP A 204 14.69 -0.52 -5.70
CA ASP A 204 14.68 -1.98 -5.72
C ASP A 204 14.39 -2.61 -4.34
N THR A 205 14.01 -1.83 -3.35
CA THR A 205 13.74 -2.30 -2.00
C THR A 205 12.47 -3.15 -1.92
N LYS A 206 12.57 -4.34 -1.33
CA LYS A 206 11.41 -5.22 -1.04
C LYS A 206 10.47 -4.60 0.00
N SER A 207 9.20 -4.94 -0.11
CA SER A 207 8.17 -4.49 0.83
C SER A 207 8.25 -5.20 2.18
N PRO A 208 7.72 -4.58 3.26
CA PRO A 208 7.63 -5.22 4.57
C PRO A 208 6.94 -6.58 4.56
N GLN A 209 5.93 -6.79 3.70
CA GLN A 209 5.25 -8.07 3.53
C GLN A 209 6.22 -9.15 3.09
N GLN A 210 6.98 -8.90 2.02
CA GLN A 210 7.89 -9.88 1.43
C GLN A 210 9.09 -10.15 2.36
N ILE A 211 9.66 -9.10 2.96
CA ILE A 211 10.76 -9.27 3.93
C ILE A 211 10.31 -10.09 5.12
N THR A 212 9.15 -9.76 5.72
CA THR A 212 8.61 -10.52 6.86
C THR A 212 8.34 -11.97 6.48
N GLY A 213 7.81 -12.23 5.29
CA GLY A 213 7.56 -13.59 4.81
C GLY A 213 8.85 -14.40 4.64
N CYS A 214 9.88 -13.79 4.06
CA CYS A 214 11.19 -14.41 3.91
C CYS A 214 11.79 -14.79 5.27
N LEU A 215 11.79 -13.85 6.22
CA LEU A 215 12.29 -14.08 7.58
C LEU A 215 11.49 -15.18 8.28
N LEU A 216 10.16 -15.07 8.28
CA LEU A 216 9.29 -15.97 9.03
C LEU A 216 9.38 -17.41 8.52
N LYS A 217 9.37 -17.62 7.19
CA LYS A 217 9.56 -18.96 6.61
C LYS A 217 10.95 -19.52 6.88
N SER A 218 12.00 -18.71 6.76
CA SER A 218 13.38 -19.21 6.95
C SER A 218 13.64 -19.58 8.41
N LEU A 219 13.24 -18.74 9.37
CA LEU A 219 13.40 -19.01 10.79
C LEU A 219 12.56 -20.21 11.25
N THR A 220 11.32 -20.32 10.77
CA THR A 220 10.44 -21.44 11.08
C THR A 220 10.97 -22.75 10.51
N ALA A 221 11.44 -22.75 9.24
CA ALA A 221 12.02 -23.92 8.60
C ALA A 221 13.22 -24.47 9.40
N HIS A 222 14.12 -23.57 9.79
CA HIS A 222 15.29 -23.94 10.56
C HIS A 222 14.92 -24.44 11.97
N GLN A 223 14.01 -23.74 12.68
CA GLN A 223 13.64 -24.10 14.06
C GLN A 223 12.93 -25.43 14.16
N LEU A 224 12.08 -25.76 13.16
CA LEU A 224 11.30 -26.99 13.17
C LEU A 224 11.91 -28.10 12.30
N GLU A 225 13.10 -27.86 11.73
CA GLU A 225 13.82 -28.79 10.87
C GLU A 225 12.97 -29.32 9.70
N VAL A 226 12.24 -28.38 9.03
CA VAL A 226 11.36 -28.69 7.91
C VAL A 226 11.78 -27.91 6.67
N GLU A 227 11.37 -28.40 5.50
CA GLU A 227 11.58 -27.67 4.25
C GLU A 227 10.69 -26.42 4.20
N ARG A 228 11.18 -25.39 3.53
CA ARG A 228 10.51 -24.09 3.43
C ARG A 228 9.16 -24.15 2.71
N ASP A 229 8.98 -25.07 1.77
CA ASP A 229 7.73 -25.32 1.04
C ASP A 229 6.64 -26.00 1.90
N GLN A 230 7.00 -26.61 3.03
CA GLN A 230 6.06 -27.12 4.03
C GLN A 230 5.43 -26.02 4.88
N ILE A 231 5.93 -24.78 4.78
CA ILE A 231 5.43 -23.65 5.56
C ILE A 231 4.44 -22.84 4.71
N TYR A 232 3.22 -22.69 5.22
CA TYR A 232 2.18 -21.87 4.63
C TYR A 232 2.10 -20.54 5.37
N HIS A 233 2.41 -19.45 4.69
CA HIS A 233 2.40 -18.09 5.25
C HIS A 233 1.16 -17.32 4.80
N LEU A 234 0.32 -16.97 5.76
CA LEU A 234 -0.79 -16.04 5.62
C LEU A 234 -0.34 -14.61 5.95
N SER A 235 -0.61 -13.65 5.09
CA SER A 235 -0.36 -12.23 5.36
C SER A 235 -1.66 -11.43 5.38
N ILE A 236 -1.91 -10.64 6.45
CA ILE A 236 -3.12 -9.80 6.57
C ILE A 236 -2.75 -8.35 6.25
N MET A 237 -3.22 -7.87 5.09
CA MET A 237 -2.76 -6.63 4.45
C MET A 237 -3.90 -5.66 4.10
N PRO A 238 -3.62 -4.34 4.00
CA PRO A 238 -4.67 -3.32 3.86
C PRO A 238 -5.28 -3.21 2.47
N CYS A 239 -4.73 -3.86 1.45
CA CYS A 239 -5.20 -3.72 0.06
C CYS A 239 -5.05 -5.02 -0.73
N PHE A 240 -5.84 -5.12 -1.80
CA PHE A 240 -5.85 -6.27 -2.71
C PHE A 240 -4.60 -6.36 -3.58
N ASP A 241 -3.96 -5.22 -3.89
CA ASP A 241 -2.73 -5.20 -4.70
C ASP A 241 -1.58 -5.98 -4.04
N LYS A 242 -1.62 -6.15 -2.72
CA LYS A 242 -0.66 -6.97 -1.98
C LYS A 242 -0.74 -8.47 -2.31
N LYS A 243 -1.86 -8.94 -2.87
CA LYS A 243 -2.01 -10.28 -3.42
C LYS A 243 -1.17 -10.45 -4.69
N LEU A 244 -1.18 -9.44 -5.56
CA LEU A 244 -0.38 -9.43 -6.78
C LEU A 244 1.11 -9.30 -6.49
N GLU A 245 1.48 -8.55 -5.45
CA GLU A 245 2.86 -8.50 -4.98
C GLU A 245 3.35 -9.85 -4.48
N SER A 246 2.52 -10.60 -3.73
CA SER A 246 2.90 -11.93 -3.21
C SER A 246 3.14 -12.96 -4.31
N ALA A 247 2.47 -12.82 -5.44
CA ALA A 247 2.63 -13.69 -6.62
C ALA A 247 3.78 -13.25 -7.56
N ARG A 248 4.50 -12.17 -7.24
CA ARG A 248 5.61 -11.68 -8.06
C ARG A 248 6.76 -12.70 -8.04
N PRO A 249 7.26 -13.15 -9.21
CA PRO A 249 8.36 -14.11 -9.27
C PRO A 249 9.66 -13.50 -8.71
N GLU A 250 10.51 -14.34 -8.17
CA GLU A 250 11.87 -13.94 -7.79
C GLU A 250 12.71 -13.66 -9.06
N GLN A 251 13.79 -12.88 -8.90
CA GLN A 251 14.67 -12.54 -10.01
C GLN A 251 15.35 -13.79 -10.63
N ASP A 252 15.67 -14.78 -9.79
CA ASP A 252 16.18 -16.06 -10.23
C ASP A 252 15.01 -17.02 -10.53
N PRO A 253 14.75 -17.38 -11.80
CA PRO A 253 13.66 -18.29 -12.17
C PRO A 253 13.79 -19.70 -11.59
N LEU A 254 14.97 -20.08 -11.13
CA LEU A 254 15.21 -21.38 -10.50
C LEU A 254 14.78 -21.40 -9.04
N LEU A 255 14.62 -20.23 -8.42
CA LEU A 255 14.14 -20.07 -7.05
C LEU A 255 12.61 -19.91 -7.04
N VAL A 256 11.88 -20.99 -7.23
CA VAL A 256 10.41 -21.02 -7.07
C VAL A 256 10.08 -21.05 -5.58
N LEU A 257 10.34 -19.96 -4.88
CA LEU A 257 10.12 -19.84 -3.44
C LEU A 257 9.19 -18.66 -3.15
N ASN A 258 7.94 -18.96 -2.81
CA ASN A 258 7.00 -17.94 -2.35
C ASN A 258 7.27 -17.56 -0.89
N ASP A 259 7.47 -16.28 -0.63
CA ASP A 259 7.57 -15.74 0.73
C ASP A 259 6.21 -15.65 1.41
N VAL A 260 5.14 -15.53 0.62
CA VAL A 260 3.74 -15.43 1.08
C VAL A 260 2.86 -16.33 0.23
N ASP A 261 2.09 -17.21 0.85
CA ASP A 261 1.23 -18.16 0.14
C ASP A 261 -0.20 -17.64 0.01
N CYS A 262 -0.67 -16.86 0.98
CA CYS A 262 -1.99 -16.27 0.95
C CYS A 262 -1.98 -14.85 1.54
N VAL A 263 -2.69 -13.95 0.89
CA VAL A 263 -2.92 -12.59 1.41
C VAL A 263 -4.41 -12.39 1.61
N LEU A 264 -4.81 -12.07 2.83
CA LEU A 264 -6.16 -11.64 3.15
C LEU A 264 -6.19 -10.16 3.54
N THR A 265 -7.29 -9.52 3.23
CA THR A 265 -7.59 -8.18 3.71
C THR A 265 -8.44 -8.24 4.98
N PRO A 266 -8.50 -7.15 5.79
CA PRO A 266 -9.41 -7.07 6.92
C PRO A 266 -10.87 -7.37 6.57
N LYS A 267 -11.35 -6.92 5.40
CA LYS A 267 -12.69 -7.25 4.90
C LYS A 267 -12.89 -8.76 4.73
N GLU A 268 -11.95 -9.42 4.07
CA GLU A 268 -12.03 -10.86 3.83
C GLU A 268 -11.89 -11.67 5.11
N LEU A 269 -11.11 -11.18 6.09
CA LEU A 269 -11.05 -11.81 7.40
C LEU A 269 -12.39 -11.74 8.14
N VAL A 270 -13.08 -10.58 8.10
CA VAL A 270 -14.43 -10.46 8.67
C VAL A 270 -15.42 -11.35 7.94
N THR A 271 -15.38 -11.40 6.60
CA THR A 271 -16.21 -12.32 5.82
C THR A 271 -15.97 -13.78 6.22
N LEU A 272 -14.71 -14.20 6.39
CA LEU A 272 -14.36 -15.55 6.87
C LEU A 272 -14.99 -15.84 8.23
N LEU A 273 -14.90 -14.89 9.16
CA LEU A 273 -15.49 -15.03 10.50
C LEU A 273 -17.02 -15.12 10.45
N ASP A 274 -17.65 -14.35 9.57
CA ASP A 274 -19.09 -14.37 9.37
C ASP A 274 -19.59 -15.68 8.75
N GLU A 275 -18.88 -16.22 7.78
CA GLU A 275 -19.23 -17.50 7.13
C GLU A 275 -18.90 -18.72 8.00
N CYS A 276 -17.92 -18.61 8.88
CA CYS A 276 -17.44 -19.73 9.71
C CYS A 276 -17.71 -19.51 11.21
N LYS A 277 -18.80 -18.84 11.58
CA LYS A 277 -19.15 -18.49 12.99
C LYS A 277 -19.14 -19.67 13.94
N ASP A 278 -19.51 -20.85 13.44
CA ASP A 278 -19.54 -22.09 14.24
C ASP A 278 -18.14 -22.64 14.59
N LYS A 279 -17.10 -22.15 13.91
CA LYS A 279 -15.73 -22.67 14.03
C LYS A 279 -14.74 -21.63 14.53
N PHE A 280 -14.88 -20.40 14.06
CA PHE A 280 -13.95 -19.31 14.31
C PHE A 280 -14.71 -18.05 14.73
N SER A 281 -14.28 -17.44 15.81
CA SER A 281 -14.86 -16.19 16.30
C SER A 281 -13.84 -15.36 17.05
N LEU A 282 -14.00 -14.05 17.05
CA LEU A 282 -13.29 -13.18 17.97
C LEU A 282 -14.00 -13.26 19.33
N THR A 283 -13.54 -14.16 20.19
CA THR A 283 -14.15 -14.39 21.51
C THR A 283 -13.59 -13.39 22.52
N PHE A 284 -14.43 -12.47 22.99
CA PHE A 284 -14.05 -11.47 23.99
C PHE A 284 -13.65 -12.09 25.35
N ASP A 285 -14.05 -13.32 25.62
CA ASP A 285 -13.63 -14.07 26.79
C ASP A 285 -12.11 -14.30 26.82
N ALA A 286 -11.47 -14.37 25.65
CA ALA A 286 -10.01 -14.47 25.57
C ALA A 286 -9.29 -13.29 26.22
N LEU A 287 -9.91 -12.11 26.27
CA LEU A 287 -9.36 -10.92 26.92
C LEU A 287 -9.36 -11.05 28.45
N SER A 288 -10.34 -11.72 29.03
CA SER A 288 -10.47 -11.90 30.48
C SER A 288 -9.49 -12.94 31.03
N HIS A 289 -9.07 -13.90 30.20
CA HIS A 289 -8.14 -14.98 30.59
C HIS A 289 -6.67 -14.67 30.32
N SER A 290 -6.35 -13.64 29.51
CA SER A 290 -4.97 -13.26 29.22
C SER A 290 -4.42 -12.28 30.24
N SER A 291 -4.01 -12.77 31.42
CA SER A 291 -3.36 -11.99 32.49
C SER A 291 -1.90 -11.62 32.20
N GLY A 292 -1.31 -12.11 31.09
CA GLY A 292 0.07 -11.85 30.70
C GLY A 292 0.29 -10.49 30.02
N SER A 293 1.55 -10.01 30.01
CA SER A 293 1.93 -8.81 29.27
C SER A 293 1.76 -9.03 27.75
N LEU A 294 1.64 -7.94 26.97
CA LEU A 294 1.65 -8.04 25.51
C LEU A 294 2.98 -8.55 24.98
N THR A 295 4.08 -8.18 25.62
CA THR A 295 5.43 -8.65 25.27
C THR A 295 5.52 -10.16 25.39
N ASP A 296 5.01 -10.75 26.49
CA ASP A 296 5.01 -12.21 26.68
C ASP A 296 4.17 -12.92 25.60
N LEU A 297 3.02 -12.34 25.26
CA LEU A 297 2.17 -12.85 24.18
C LEU A 297 2.91 -12.85 22.85
N TYR A 298 3.51 -11.71 22.46
CA TYR A 298 4.24 -11.59 21.21
C TYR A 298 5.46 -12.51 21.16
N GLN A 299 6.16 -12.68 22.30
CA GLN A 299 7.31 -13.58 22.41
C GLN A 299 6.88 -15.06 22.22
N SER A 300 5.75 -15.45 22.79
CA SER A 300 5.24 -16.82 22.69
C SER A 300 4.76 -17.19 21.27
N CYS A 301 4.39 -16.19 20.48
CA CYS A 301 3.86 -16.38 19.12
C CYS A 301 4.89 -16.19 18.01
N ALA A 302 6.15 -15.87 18.34
CA ALA A 302 7.23 -15.71 17.37
C ALA A 302 8.16 -16.93 17.38
N PRO A 303 8.88 -17.22 16.28
CA PRO A 303 9.97 -18.19 16.30
C PRO A 303 11.03 -17.84 17.38
N ALA A 304 11.66 -18.84 17.99
CA ALA A 304 12.62 -18.63 19.10
C ALA A 304 13.75 -17.66 18.75
N ASN A 305 14.21 -17.69 17.50
CA ASN A 305 15.29 -16.82 17.00
C ASN A 305 14.77 -15.54 16.34
N TRP A 306 13.49 -15.18 16.54
CA TRP A 306 12.93 -13.94 16.03
C TRP A 306 13.49 -12.75 16.84
N PRO A 307 14.21 -11.82 16.21
CA PRO A 307 14.83 -10.73 16.95
C PRO A 307 13.81 -9.64 17.26
N TYR A 308 14.05 -8.96 18.38
CA TYR A 308 13.32 -7.72 18.70
C TYR A 308 11.80 -7.86 18.49
N VAL A 309 11.17 -8.85 19.10
CA VAL A 309 9.74 -9.19 18.89
C VAL A 309 8.85 -7.96 18.96
N GLU A 310 9.11 -7.03 19.87
CA GLU A 310 8.34 -5.79 20.02
C GLU A 310 8.42 -4.89 18.78
N LEU A 311 9.55 -4.88 18.06
CA LEU A 311 9.69 -4.12 16.83
C LEU A 311 8.74 -4.61 15.73
N SER A 312 8.39 -5.88 15.72
CA SER A 312 7.42 -6.44 14.76
C SER A 312 6.03 -5.83 14.92
N TRP A 313 5.67 -5.46 16.15
CA TRP A 313 4.38 -4.91 16.49
C TRP A 313 4.37 -3.39 16.66
N SER A 314 5.53 -2.75 16.58
CA SER A 314 5.69 -1.30 16.66
C SER A 314 5.57 -0.63 15.30
N SER A 315 5.01 0.58 15.30
CA SER A 315 4.91 1.46 14.13
C SER A 315 6.18 2.29 13.94
N ASP A 316 6.23 3.05 12.87
CA ASP A 316 7.32 3.96 12.52
C ASP A 316 6.77 5.38 12.33
N SER A 317 7.60 6.40 12.56
CA SER A 317 7.25 7.80 12.38
C SER A 317 7.04 8.15 10.90
N GLY A 318 6.30 9.19 10.62
CA GLY A 318 6.08 9.73 9.28
C GLY A 318 4.70 9.41 8.72
N SER A 319 4.60 8.98 7.47
CA SER A 319 3.33 8.74 6.79
C SER A 319 2.61 7.50 7.32
N LEU A 320 1.29 7.46 7.10
CA LEU A 320 0.43 6.32 7.45
C LEU A 320 0.68 5.05 6.61
N SER A 321 1.62 5.14 5.69
CA SER A 321 2.04 4.06 4.79
C SER A 321 3.38 3.43 5.17
N GLY A 322 3.96 3.88 6.28
CA GLY A 322 5.23 3.37 6.80
C GLY A 322 6.34 4.42 6.89
N GLY A 323 6.05 5.68 6.48
CA GLY A 323 6.92 6.81 6.71
C GLY A 323 8.22 6.80 5.91
N TYR A 324 8.25 6.22 4.72
CA TYR A 324 9.47 6.08 3.92
C TYR A 324 10.14 7.42 3.63
N GLY A 325 9.37 8.45 3.22
CA GLY A 325 9.91 9.76 2.94
C GLY A 325 10.47 10.48 4.16
N TYR A 326 9.84 10.29 5.32
CA TYR A 326 10.29 10.83 6.60
C TYR A 326 11.56 10.11 7.09
N ASN A 327 11.49 8.78 7.15
CA ASN A 327 12.59 7.96 7.68
C ASN A 327 13.84 8.02 6.77
N TYR A 328 13.68 8.18 5.45
CA TYR A 328 14.82 8.46 4.57
C TYR A 328 15.62 9.67 5.06
N LEU A 329 14.97 10.79 5.36
CA LEU A 329 15.65 12.00 5.82
C LEU A 329 16.25 11.85 7.22
N GLN A 330 15.54 11.20 8.13
CA GLN A 330 16.02 10.97 9.49
C GLN A 330 17.22 10.02 9.54
N LEU A 331 17.14 8.91 8.82
CA LEU A 331 18.26 7.96 8.71
C LEU A 331 19.45 8.54 7.94
N LEU A 332 19.19 9.42 6.95
CA LEU A 332 20.25 10.16 6.26
C LEU A 332 20.96 11.12 7.22
N GLN A 333 20.22 11.86 8.05
CA GLN A 333 20.81 12.69 9.12
C GLN A 333 21.72 11.85 10.02
N LEU A 334 21.24 10.70 10.50
CA LEU A 334 22.01 9.79 11.32
C LEU A 334 23.28 9.31 10.59
N HIS A 335 23.14 8.90 9.33
CA HIS A 335 24.26 8.46 8.50
C HIS A 335 25.33 9.56 8.35
N LEU A 336 24.93 10.80 8.08
CA LEU A 336 25.86 11.93 7.94
C LEU A 336 26.59 12.23 9.26
N CYS A 337 25.88 12.21 10.38
CA CYS A 337 26.48 12.41 11.71
C CYS A 337 27.47 11.30 12.08
N LEU A 338 27.22 10.05 11.70
CA LEU A 338 28.11 8.93 11.96
C LEU A 338 29.32 8.93 11.01
N ARG A 339 29.13 9.30 9.75
CA ARG A 339 30.20 9.35 8.73
C ARG A 339 31.20 10.47 8.96
N ASP A 340 30.70 11.65 9.31
CA ASP A 340 31.55 12.84 9.57
C ASP A 340 31.05 13.62 10.79
N PRO A 341 31.40 13.17 12.02
CA PRO A 341 30.96 13.81 13.26
C PRO A 341 31.52 15.22 13.47
N GLN A 342 32.61 15.58 12.76
CA GLN A 342 33.22 16.91 12.86
C GLN A 342 32.43 17.93 12.01
N GLN A 343 31.93 17.52 10.87
CA GLN A 343 31.17 18.37 9.96
C GLN A 343 29.70 18.46 10.35
N TYR A 344 29.07 17.33 10.75
CA TYR A 344 27.63 17.25 10.99
C TYR A 344 27.32 17.01 12.47
N GLN A 345 26.63 17.98 13.07
CA GLN A 345 26.17 17.93 14.45
C GLN A 345 24.63 17.79 14.48
N PRO A 346 24.07 16.82 15.22
CA PRO A 346 22.63 16.55 15.21
C PRO A 346 21.74 17.76 15.50
N GLN A 347 22.17 18.64 16.41
CA GLN A 347 21.43 19.83 16.84
C GLN A 347 21.31 20.91 15.76
N ASN A 348 22.10 20.86 14.70
CA ASN A 348 22.09 21.85 13.61
C ASN A 348 21.18 21.41 12.45
N PHE A 349 20.64 20.20 12.54
CA PHE A 349 19.63 19.73 11.58
C PHE A 349 18.23 20.17 12.00
N ARG A 350 17.41 20.48 11.01
CA ARG A 350 15.98 20.68 11.18
C ARG A 350 15.22 20.07 10.00
N LEU A 351 14.02 19.58 10.27
CA LEU A 351 13.12 19.06 9.25
C LEU A 351 12.02 20.10 8.99
N GLU A 352 11.90 20.53 7.75
CA GLU A 352 10.87 21.46 7.31
C GLU A 352 9.82 20.74 6.49
N SER A 353 8.55 21.13 6.64
CA SER A 353 7.44 20.60 5.83
C SER A 353 6.87 21.70 4.94
N VAL A 354 6.74 21.39 3.65
CA VAL A 354 6.17 22.27 2.64
C VAL A 354 4.91 21.65 2.08
N ALA A 355 3.79 22.35 2.22
CA ALA A 355 2.51 21.87 1.72
C ALA A 355 2.44 21.85 0.19
N GLY A 356 1.80 20.83 -0.37
CA GLY A 356 1.50 20.72 -1.78
C GLY A 356 0.16 21.38 -2.17
N ARG A 357 -0.36 21.01 -3.34
CA ARG A 357 -1.65 21.51 -3.85
C ARG A 357 -2.85 21.00 -3.07
N ASN A 358 -2.71 19.83 -2.46
CA ASN A 358 -3.73 19.20 -1.62
C ASN A 358 -3.02 18.45 -0.47
N LYS A 359 -3.79 17.96 0.49
CA LYS A 359 -3.28 17.23 1.67
C LYS A 359 -2.54 15.92 1.37
N ASP A 360 -2.73 15.36 0.17
CA ASP A 360 -2.10 14.12 -0.28
C ASP A 360 -0.71 14.34 -0.91
N ILE A 361 -0.27 15.62 -1.02
CA ILE A 361 1.06 15.98 -1.50
C ILE A 361 1.70 16.92 -0.49
N TYR A 362 2.86 16.55 0.01
CA TYR A 362 3.71 17.45 0.79
C TYR A 362 5.18 17.05 0.62
N GLU A 363 6.06 18.01 0.85
CA GLU A 363 7.52 17.86 0.76
C GLU A 363 8.13 18.03 2.15
N LEU A 364 9.11 17.21 2.45
CA LEU A 364 9.94 17.30 3.64
C LEU A 364 11.35 17.68 3.20
N ARG A 365 11.99 18.61 3.91
CA ARG A 365 13.34 19.08 3.65
C ARG A 365 14.20 18.90 4.88
N LEU A 366 15.31 18.24 4.71
CA LEU A 366 16.35 18.18 5.72
C LEU A 366 17.30 19.35 5.50
N VAL A 367 17.37 20.24 6.48
CA VAL A 367 18.16 21.47 6.42
C VAL A 367 19.25 21.40 7.49
N TYR A 368 20.48 21.74 7.12
CA TYR A 368 21.64 21.84 8.01
C TYR A 368 22.24 23.25 7.89
N ASN A 369 22.33 23.99 8.99
CA ASN A 369 22.83 25.38 9.00
C ASN A 369 22.23 26.22 7.85
N ASP A 370 20.89 26.22 7.73
CA ASP A 370 20.10 26.94 6.71
C ASP A 370 20.29 26.48 5.25
N ASN A 371 21.10 25.44 5.00
CA ASN A 371 21.25 24.85 3.68
C ASN A 371 20.45 23.55 3.58
N GLN A 372 19.67 23.38 2.51
CA GLN A 372 18.98 22.13 2.24
C GLN A 372 20.01 21.05 1.87
N VAL A 373 20.01 19.95 2.65
CA VAL A 373 20.89 18.78 2.44
C VAL A 373 20.21 17.74 1.57
N ALA A 374 18.94 17.47 1.86
CA ALA A 374 18.14 16.50 1.12
C ALA A 374 16.66 16.87 1.18
N SER A 375 15.88 16.27 0.28
CA SER A 375 14.43 16.42 0.26
C SER A 375 13.72 15.14 -0.09
N SER A 376 12.54 14.95 0.49
CA SER A 376 11.62 13.88 0.12
C SER A 376 10.22 14.44 -0.09
N ALA A 377 9.40 13.74 -0.88
CA ALA A 377 8.00 14.08 -1.03
C ALA A 377 7.13 12.87 -0.77
N ILE A 378 5.92 13.12 -0.27
CA ILE A 378 4.86 12.13 -0.15
C ILE A 378 3.80 12.45 -1.20
N VAL A 379 3.42 11.45 -1.99
CA VAL A 379 2.45 11.58 -3.09
C VAL A 379 1.44 10.43 -2.98
N ASN A 380 0.24 10.74 -2.51
CA ASN A 380 -0.84 9.78 -2.37
C ASN A 380 -1.92 10.00 -3.44
N GLY A 381 -2.53 8.90 -3.92
CA GLY A 381 -3.62 8.90 -4.89
C GLY A 381 -3.19 8.95 -6.35
N PHE A 382 -3.87 8.18 -7.20
CA PHE A 382 -3.50 8.00 -8.62
C PHE A 382 -3.43 9.31 -9.42
N ARG A 383 -4.35 10.24 -9.21
CA ARG A 383 -4.32 11.54 -9.89
C ARG A 383 -3.03 12.32 -9.65
N ASN A 384 -2.52 12.26 -8.42
CA ASN A 384 -1.27 12.92 -8.05
C ASN A 384 -0.07 12.19 -8.66
N ILE A 385 -0.13 10.84 -8.69
CA ILE A 385 0.89 9.98 -9.32
C ILE A 385 0.98 10.28 -10.83
N GLN A 386 -0.14 10.34 -11.54
CA GLN A 386 -0.17 10.68 -12.96
C GLN A 386 0.45 12.03 -13.24
N ASN A 387 0.17 13.03 -12.42
CA ASN A 387 0.77 14.35 -12.54
C ASN A 387 2.29 14.33 -12.32
N LEU A 388 2.78 13.54 -11.37
CA LEU A 388 4.20 13.34 -11.12
C LEU A 388 4.87 12.65 -12.32
N VAL A 389 4.33 11.55 -12.81
CA VAL A 389 4.88 10.77 -13.92
C VAL A 389 4.94 11.59 -15.20
N ARG A 390 3.91 12.42 -15.49
CA ARG A 390 3.93 13.34 -16.62
C ARG A 390 5.10 14.34 -16.53
N LYS A 391 5.47 14.82 -15.35
CA LYS A 391 6.62 15.72 -15.15
C LYS A 391 7.97 15.01 -15.30
N LEU A 392 8.01 13.70 -15.04
CA LEU A 392 9.22 12.89 -15.14
C LEU A 392 9.49 12.35 -16.55
N LYS A 393 8.59 12.56 -17.50
CA LYS A 393 8.84 12.18 -18.90
C LYS A 393 10.07 12.91 -19.44
N PRO A 394 11.01 12.19 -20.09
CA PRO A 394 12.14 12.83 -20.75
C PRO A 394 11.60 13.77 -21.84
N THR A 395 12.02 15.00 -21.81
CA THR A 395 11.72 15.96 -22.89
C THR A 395 12.49 15.51 -24.13
N SER A 396 11.78 14.88 -25.07
CA SER A 396 12.37 14.60 -26.39
C SER A 396 12.75 15.94 -27.04
N SER A 397 14.03 16.13 -27.30
CA SER A 397 14.63 17.35 -27.85
C SER A 397 14.22 17.69 -29.30
N THR A 398 13.17 17.09 -29.84
CA THR A 398 12.81 17.17 -31.26
C THR A 398 11.37 17.56 -31.58
N THR A 399 10.57 17.96 -30.60
CA THR A 399 9.29 18.60 -30.93
C THR A 399 9.22 19.96 -30.27
N THR A 400 9.48 20.98 -31.07
CA THR A 400 8.97 22.35 -30.83
C THR A 400 7.45 22.26 -30.75
N THR A 401 6.93 21.84 -29.58
CA THR A 401 5.51 21.96 -29.27
C THR A 401 5.20 23.47 -29.33
N LYS A 402 4.57 23.88 -30.43
CA LYS A 402 3.88 25.18 -30.50
C LYS A 402 2.97 25.21 -29.28
N THR A 403 3.43 25.86 -28.22
CA THR A 403 2.63 26.11 -27.02
C THR A 403 1.36 26.80 -27.51
N ASN A 404 0.21 26.14 -27.24
CA ASN A 404 -1.08 26.69 -27.62
C ASN A 404 -1.16 28.13 -27.09
N PRO A 405 -1.33 29.16 -27.96
CA PRO A 405 -1.24 30.56 -27.56
C PRO A 405 -2.18 30.93 -26.42
N LEU A 406 -3.29 30.16 -26.26
CA LEU A 406 -4.25 30.31 -25.17
C LEU A 406 -3.67 29.88 -23.81
N VAL A 407 -2.85 28.83 -23.78
CA VAL A 407 -2.19 28.33 -22.55
C VAL A 407 -1.07 29.29 -22.15
N ALA A 408 -0.29 29.80 -23.13
CA ALA A 408 0.75 30.82 -22.89
C ALA A 408 0.14 32.13 -22.35
N ARG A 409 -1.00 32.56 -22.91
CA ARG A 409 -1.74 33.76 -22.47
C ARG A 409 -2.35 33.60 -21.09
N ARG A 410 -2.83 32.40 -20.73
CA ARG A 410 -3.35 32.09 -19.40
C ARG A 410 -2.24 32.02 -18.34
N LYS A 411 -1.07 31.48 -18.69
CA LYS A 411 0.13 31.46 -17.85
C LYS A 411 0.68 32.88 -17.61
N ALA A 412 0.70 33.72 -18.63
CA ALA A 412 1.10 35.13 -18.54
C ALA A 412 0.13 35.98 -17.70
N ARG A 413 -1.20 35.73 -17.81
CA ARG A 413 -2.21 36.42 -16.98
C ARG A 413 -2.16 35.97 -15.51
N LEU A 414 -1.77 34.73 -15.22
CA LEU A 414 -1.57 34.24 -13.85
C LEU A 414 -0.29 34.77 -13.22
N SER A 415 0.78 34.96 -14.00
CA SER A 415 2.02 35.56 -13.53
C SER A 415 1.89 37.06 -13.29
N SER A 416 1.17 37.82 -14.15
CA SER A 416 0.94 39.25 -13.94
C SER A 416 0.03 39.56 -12.74
N LYS A 417 -0.98 38.74 -12.46
CA LYS A 417 -1.78 38.87 -11.23
C LYS A 417 -1.02 38.54 -9.94
N ARG A 418 0.06 37.74 -10.01
CA ARG A 418 0.92 37.42 -8.86
C ARG A 418 1.90 38.55 -8.52
N SER A 419 2.32 39.34 -9.47
CA SER A 419 3.22 40.49 -9.25
C SER A 419 2.52 41.71 -8.63
N GLU A 420 1.19 41.82 -8.76
CA GLU A 420 0.41 42.93 -8.17
C GLU A 420 -0.01 42.71 -6.70
N SER A 421 0.05 41.48 -6.20
CA SER A 421 -0.44 41.13 -4.85
C SER A 421 0.69 40.87 -3.88
N GLY A 422 1.79 41.51 -3.80
CA GLY A 422 2.81 41.49 -2.72
C GLY A 422 2.91 40.21 -1.84
N ALA A 423 2.30 39.09 -2.29
CA ALA A 423 2.28 37.83 -1.60
C ALA A 423 3.68 37.19 -1.73
N GLN A 424 4.33 37.01 -0.61
CA GLN A 424 5.53 36.19 -0.48
C GLN A 424 5.31 34.90 -1.30
N ASP A 425 6.28 34.57 -2.12
CA ASP A 425 6.28 33.37 -2.97
C ASP A 425 6.23 32.14 -2.03
N VAL A 426 5.03 31.70 -1.66
CA VAL A 426 4.86 30.51 -0.85
C VAL A 426 5.35 29.36 -1.72
N GLN A 427 6.54 28.89 -1.42
CA GLN A 427 7.21 27.82 -2.13
C GLN A 427 6.35 26.56 -2.03
N GLN A 428 5.70 26.19 -3.11
CA GLN A 428 4.81 25.01 -3.17
C GLN A 428 5.65 23.75 -3.39
N ALA A 429 5.30 22.67 -2.72
CA ALA A 429 5.95 21.37 -2.88
C ALA A 429 5.97 20.88 -4.34
N ASP A 430 7.11 20.41 -4.82
CA ASP A 430 7.28 19.83 -6.14
C ASP A 430 8.05 18.50 -6.08
N ALA A 431 7.30 17.40 -5.95
CA ALA A 431 7.85 16.06 -5.83
C ALA A 431 8.80 15.66 -6.97
N SER A 432 8.68 16.28 -8.16
CA SER A 432 9.58 15.96 -9.29
C SER A 432 11.01 16.48 -9.12
N LYS A 433 11.25 17.31 -8.11
CA LYS A 433 12.55 17.90 -7.81
C LYS A 433 13.18 17.36 -6.53
N CYS A 434 12.45 16.54 -5.78
CA CYS A 434 12.97 15.93 -4.56
C CYS A 434 13.97 14.81 -4.85
N ASP A 435 14.75 14.43 -3.86
CA ASP A 435 15.70 13.31 -3.96
C ASP A 435 14.97 11.99 -3.91
N TYR A 436 13.93 11.90 -3.10
CA TYR A 436 13.12 10.70 -2.90
C TYR A 436 11.63 11.03 -2.90
N VAL A 437 10.81 10.10 -3.42
CA VAL A 437 9.36 10.26 -3.41
C VAL A 437 8.69 8.98 -2.92
N GLU A 438 8.01 9.08 -1.78
CA GLU A 438 7.11 8.06 -1.29
C GLU A 438 5.80 8.13 -2.08
N ILE A 439 5.45 7.05 -2.79
CA ILE A 439 4.29 7.00 -3.67
C ILE A 439 3.32 5.93 -3.19
N MET A 440 2.05 6.33 -2.97
CA MET A 440 0.97 5.41 -2.60
C MET A 440 -0.25 5.63 -3.48
N ALA A 441 -0.79 4.54 -4.05
CA ALA A 441 -1.95 4.59 -4.93
C ALA A 441 -3.23 5.07 -4.20
N CYS A 442 -3.35 4.78 -2.90
CA CYS A 442 -4.52 5.14 -2.10
C CYS A 442 -4.47 6.59 -1.62
N PRO A 443 -5.58 7.36 -1.70
CA PRO A 443 -5.68 8.67 -1.06
C PRO A 443 -5.47 8.56 0.46
N ASN A 444 -4.78 9.52 1.07
CA ASN A 444 -4.34 9.50 2.47
C ASN A 444 -3.44 8.28 2.84
N GLY A 445 -2.94 7.51 1.86
CA GLY A 445 -2.03 6.39 2.08
C GLY A 445 -2.72 5.07 2.43
N CYS A 446 -1.93 4.08 2.88
CA CYS A 446 -2.36 2.70 3.07
C CYS A 446 -3.42 2.49 4.16
N ILE A 447 -3.64 3.45 5.04
CA ILE A 447 -4.74 3.40 6.02
C ILE A 447 -6.12 3.37 5.33
N ASN A 448 -6.22 3.92 4.12
CA ASN A 448 -7.39 3.88 3.27
C ASN A 448 -7.28 2.85 2.13
N GLY A 449 -6.49 1.80 2.34
CA GLY A 449 -6.38 0.70 1.38
C GLY A 449 -7.75 0.08 1.06
N GLY A 450 -7.95 -0.36 -0.19
CA GLY A 450 -9.22 -0.91 -0.66
C GLY A 450 -9.70 -2.17 0.07
N GLY A 451 -8.80 -2.86 0.78
CA GLY A 451 -9.11 -4.03 1.61
C GLY A 451 -9.46 -3.71 3.07
N GLN A 452 -9.43 -2.45 3.48
CA GLN A 452 -9.83 -2.03 4.83
C GLN A 452 -11.35 -2.14 5.01
N ILE A 453 -11.80 -2.30 6.25
CA ILE A 453 -13.22 -2.47 6.55
C ILE A 453 -13.98 -1.17 6.22
N ASN A 454 -15.10 -1.34 5.54
CA ASN A 454 -15.93 -0.21 5.12
C ASN A 454 -16.64 0.43 6.31
N LEU A 455 -16.98 1.69 6.13
CA LEU A 455 -17.86 2.43 7.00
C LEU A 455 -19.22 1.73 7.11
N PRO A 456 -19.78 1.52 8.31
CA PRO A 456 -21.20 1.21 8.49
C PRO A 456 -22.09 2.28 7.83
N THR A 457 -23.25 1.87 7.33
CA THR A 457 -24.17 2.74 6.53
C THR A 457 -24.63 4.01 7.25
N ASP A 458 -24.56 4.03 8.58
CA ASP A 458 -25.10 5.10 9.43
C ASP A 458 -24.04 6.05 10.00
N GLU A 459 -22.75 5.86 9.69
CA GLU A 459 -21.68 6.71 10.23
C GLU A 459 -21.14 7.74 9.21
N ASP A 460 -20.58 8.85 9.70
CA ASP A 460 -19.88 9.84 8.88
C ASP A 460 -18.49 9.31 8.48
N GLN A 461 -18.20 9.31 7.18
CA GLN A 461 -16.92 8.86 6.62
C GLN A 461 -15.71 9.60 7.25
N LYS A 462 -15.84 10.89 7.55
CA LYS A 462 -14.76 11.65 8.17
C LYS A 462 -14.50 11.18 9.59
N LEU A 463 -15.54 10.87 10.34
CA LEU A 463 -15.45 10.34 11.70
C LEU A 463 -14.80 8.96 11.70
N TRP A 464 -15.21 8.08 10.78
CA TRP A 464 -14.62 6.75 10.62
C TRP A 464 -13.12 6.80 10.35
N VAL A 465 -12.71 7.61 9.37
CA VAL A 465 -11.30 7.82 9.06
C VAL A 465 -10.55 8.37 10.27
N SER A 466 -11.13 9.34 10.98
CA SER A 466 -10.52 9.91 12.21
C SER A 466 -10.34 8.87 13.31
N LYS A 467 -11.34 8.01 13.54
CA LYS A 467 -11.24 6.88 14.48
C LYS A 467 -10.09 5.94 14.09
N THR A 468 -10.01 5.56 12.82
CA THR A 468 -8.97 4.66 12.31
C THR A 468 -7.57 5.28 12.46
N LEU A 469 -7.43 6.57 12.19
CA LEU A 469 -6.19 7.31 12.42
C LEU A 469 -5.79 7.32 13.90
N THR A 470 -6.74 7.53 14.80
CA THR A 470 -6.50 7.49 16.25
C THR A 470 -6.06 6.10 16.70
N ARG A 471 -6.70 5.03 16.20
CA ARG A 471 -6.30 3.65 16.49
C ARG A 471 -4.90 3.35 15.95
N TYR A 472 -4.59 3.76 14.72
CA TYR A 472 -3.24 3.59 14.15
C TYR A 472 -2.19 4.35 14.96
N GLY A 473 -2.46 5.59 15.35
CA GLY A 473 -1.57 6.42 16.17
C GLY A 473 -1.38 5.90 17.61
N SER A 474 -2.23 4.99 18.09
CA SER A 474 -2.07 4.35 19.40
C SER A 474 -1.08 3.18 19.39
N ILE A 475 -0.62 2.72 18.21
CA ILE A 475 0.40 1.69 18.10
C ILE A 475 1.74 2.28 18.58
N PRO A 476 2.45 1.63 19.51
CA PRO A 476 3.75 2.12 19.96
C PRO A 476 4.69 2.37 18.78
N MET A 477 5.34 3.53 18.75
CA MET A 477 6.29 3.88 17.71
C MET A 477 7.72 3.65 18.19
N VAL A 478 8.56 3.17 17.29
CA VAL A 478 10.01 3.11 17.46
C VAL A 478 10.65 3.88 16.34
N ASP A 479 11.38 4.93 16.70
CA ASP A 479 12.10 5.77 15.75
C ASP A 479 13.55 5.25 15.60
N LEU A 480 13.86 4.75 14.42
CA LEU A 480 15.18 4.23 14.07
C LEU A 480 16.29 5.29 14.15
N SER A 481 15.94 6.56 13.98
CA SER A 481 16.91 7.66 14.02
C SER A 481 17.28 8.10 15.44
N SER A 482 16.42 7.80 16.41
CA SER A 482 16.66 8.17 17.82
C SER A 482 17.68 7.28 18.50
N ASP A 483 17.90 6.06 17.98
CA ASP A 483 18.85 5.09 18.51
C ASP A 483 19.75 4.54 17.39
N SER A 484 20.94 5.11 17.29
CA SER A 484 21.94 4.67 16.31
C SER A 484 22.41 3.22 16.55
N SER A 485 22.42 2.75 17.81
CA SER A 485 22.81 1.39 18.12
C SER A 485 21.81 0.38 17.56
N LEU A 486 20.52 0.64 17.71
CA LEU A 486 19.46 -0.22 17.19
C LEU A 486 19.55 -0.38 15.66
N THR A 487 19.77 0.71 14.92
CA THR A 487 19.92 0.65 13.46
C THR A 487 21.13 -0.20 13.05
N LEU A 488 22.27 -0.02 13.71
CA LEU A 488 23.48 -0.81 13.45
C LEU A 488 23.32 -2.28 13.84
N GLU A 489 22.66 -2.55 14.97
CA GLU A 489 22.36 -3.90 15.43
C GLU A 489 21.42 -4.65 14.47
N LEU A 490 20.38 -3.96 13.96
CA LEU A 490 19.48 -4.54 12.96
C LEU A 490 20.21 -4.87 11.66
N MET A 491 21.14 -4.01 11.22
CA MET A 491 21.97 -4.29 10.03
C MET A 491 22.91 -5.47 10.26
N ALA A 492 23.55 -5.53 11.43
CA ALA A 492 24.43 -6.63 11.79
C ALA A 492 23.65 -7.95 11.84
N TRP A 493 22.51 -7.95 12.54
CA TRP A 493 21.63 -9.12 12.61
C TRP A 493 21.14 -9.57 11.22
N CYS A 494 20.79 -8.63 10.35
CA CYS A 494 20.36 -8.95 8.99
C CYS A 494 21.45 -9.70 8.20
N ARG A 495 22.71 -9.27 8.32
CA ARG A 495 23.85 -9.96 7.70
C ARG A 495 24.07 -11.34 8.29
N GLU A 496 24.02 -11.47 9.62
CA GLU A 496 24.12 -12.77 10.30
C GLU A 496 22.98 -13.70 9.88
N PHE A 497 21.75 -13.19 9.76
CA PHE A 497 20.63 -13.96 9.25
C PHE A 497 20.92 -14.48 7.84
N CYS A 498 21.38 -13.64 6.94
CA CYS A 498 21.70 -14.03 5.57
C CYS A 498 22.75 -15.16 5.51
N ILE A 499 23.76 -15.10 6.37
CA ILE A 499 24.81 -16.12 6.46
C ILE A 499 24.26 -17.42 7.08
N ASN A 500 23.62 -17.32 8.24
CA ASN A 500 23.20 -18.47 9.03
C ASN A 500 22.09 -19.29 8.35
N TYR A 501 21.22 -18.63 7.58
CA TYR A 501 20.07 -19.28 6.93
C TYR A 501 20.28 -19.44 5.41
N ASN A 502 21.48 -19.13 4.90
CA ASN A 502 21.83 -19.21 3.48
C ASN A 502 20.82 -18.48 2.56
N VAL A 503 20.41 -17.28 2.97
CA VAL A 503 19.51 -16.39 2.22
C VAL A 503 20.33 -15.23 1.68
N PRO A 504 20.51 -15.07 0.37
CA PRO A 504 21.22 -13.92 -0.18
C PRO A 504 20.54 -12.61 0.25
N GLU A 505 21.35 -11.60 0.60
CA GLU A 505 20.84 -10.28 1.01
C GLU A 505 19.95 -9.66 -0.08
N SER A 506 20.33 -9.84 -1.35
CA SER A 506 19.52 -9.41 -2.51
C SER A 506 18.15 -10.07 -2.53
N ARG A 507 18.06 -11.35 -2.17
CA ARG A 507 16.76 -12.04 -2.08
C ARG A 507 15.93 -11.54 -0.91
N LEU A 508 16.56 -11.25 0.24
CA LEU A 508 15.83 -10.76 1.41
C LEU A 508 15.30 -9.34 1.21
N LEU A 509 16.13 -8.43 0.66
CA LEU A 509 15.90 -6.99 0.71
C LEU A 509 15.56 -6.36 -0.64
N LYS A 510 15.88 -7.02 -1.77
CA LYS A 510 15.73 -6.43 -3.10
C LYS A 510 14.65 -7.12 -3.94
N THR A 511 14.01 -6.33 -4.79
CA THR A 511 13.03 -6.76 -5.79
C THR A 511 13.40 -6.16 -7.15
N TRP A 512 12.74 -6.58 -8.20
CA TRP A 512 13.01 -6.13 -9.56
C TRP A 512 11.70 -5.81 -10.29
N PHE A 513 11.80 -4.99 -11.32
CA PHE A 513 10.67 -4.51 -12.10
C PHE A 513 10.97 -4.63 -13.58
N HIS A 514 9.95 -4.91 -14.38
CA HIS A 514 10.08 -5.04 -15.82
C HIS A 514 8.89 -4.39 -16.52
N GLU A 515 9.13 -3.93 -17.73
CA GLU A 515 8.08 -3.47 -18.62
C GLU A 515 7.19 -4.65 -19.01
N VAL A 516 5.88 -4.47 -18.90
CA VAL A 516 4.90 -5.44 -19.38
C VAL A 516 4.57 -5.10 -20.82
N GLU A 517 4.95 -5.98 -21.74
CA GLU A 517 4.62 -5.83 -23.15
C GLU A 517 3.10 -5.87 -23.33
N GLN A 518 2.55 -4.80 -23.89
CA GLN A 518 1.14 -4.80 -24.27
C GLN A 518 0.96 -5.66 -25.51
N PRO A 519 -0.07 -6.53 -25.58
CA PRO A 519 -0.34 -7.31 -26.77
C PRO A 519 -0.61 -6.36 -27.95
N THR A 520 0.26 -6.41 -28.95
CA THR A 520 0.18 -5.58 -30.18
C THR A 520 -0.87 -6.11 -31.17
N ASP A 521 -1.42 -7.29 -30.94
CA ASP A 521 -2.41 -7.91 -31.81
C ASP A 521 -3.81 -7.38 -31.50
N GLN A 522 -4.43 -6.70 -32.47
CA GLN A 522 -5.80 -6.20 -32.36
C GLN A 522 -6.82 -7.30 -32.04
N ALA A 523 -6.57 -8.54 -32.41
CA ALA A 523 -7.42 -9.69 -32.09
C ALA A 523 -7.33 -10.05 -30.59
N ALA A 524 -6.15 -9.94 -29.99
CA ALA A 524 -5.95 -10.18 -28.55
C ALA A 524 -6.60 -9.09 -27.70
N ILE A 525 -6.60 -7.83 -28.18
CA ILE A 525 -7.27 -6.70 -27.52
C ILE A 525 -8.79 -6.88 -27.56
N LEU A 526 -9.34 -7.38 -28.68
CA LEU A 526 -10.79 -7.63 -28.85
C LEU A 526 -11.29 -8.84 -28.03
N VAL A 527 -10.46 -9.84 -27.79
CA VAL A 527 -10.80 -10.99 -26.93
C VAL A 527 -10.82 -10.59 -25.46
N GLY A 528 -9.90 -9.71 -25.03
CA GLY A 528 -9.91 -9.14 -23.67
C GLY A 528 -11.06 -8.16 -23.39
N SER A 529 -11.73 -7.61 -24.43
CA SER A 529 -12.86 -6.68 -24.28
C SER A 529 -14.24 -7.36 -24.34
N LYS A 530 -14.28 -8.68 -24.49
CA LYS A 530 -15.54 -9.46 -24.66
C LYS A 530 -15.93 -10.32 -23.44
N TRP A 531 -15.42 -10.00 -22.27
CA TRP A 531 -15.86 -10.68 -21.03
C TRP A 531 -16.54 -9.71 -20.08
#